data_5a009d2eb9d49318c23f7a9efffc6470
#
_entry.id   5a009d2eb9d49318c23f7a9efffc6470
#
_cell.length_a   1.000
_cell.length_b   1.000
_cell.length_c   1.000
_cell.angle_alpha   90.00
_cell.angle_beta   90.00
_cell.angle_gamma   90.00
#
_symmetry.space_group_name_H-M   'P 1'
#
loop_
_entity.id
_entity.type
_entity.pdbx_description
1 polymer ?
#
loop_
_entity_poly.entity_id
_entity_poly.type
_entity_poly.pdbx_seq_one_letter_code
_entity_poly.pdbx_strand_id
1 'polypeptide(L)'
;FAQNLRQLLLQSPGGGRVVLGLDPAFRTGTKWAVIDGTGRLLVHGVIHPIPPKAKEDEAKQTLRKLIEDHGVEIVAVGNGTASREVHQFVRNWLKEAELAVQHLVVNESGASVYSASELARKEFPDLDLTRRSAISIARRYQDPLAEFVKIDPKSIGVGQYQHDVNQTRLKQSLDRTVESCVNFVGVDLNRASGPLLRYVSGITPTLAQRIVEHRDAQGPFATRQ
;
A
#
# COMPACT_ATOMS: atom_id res chain seq x y z
N PHE A 1 17.11 9.40 -9.50
CA PHE A 1 16.02 8.43 -9.59
C PHE A 1 16.23 7.26 -8.62
N ALA A 2 17.34 6.51 -8.74
CA ALA A 2 17.65 5.36 -7.87
C ALA A 2 17.63 5.73 -6.38
N GLN A 3 18.20 6.87 -6.00
CA GLN A 3 18.20 7.34 -4.62
C GLN A 3 16.78 7.66 -4.10
N ASN A 4 15.94 8.28 -4.93
CA ASN A 4 14.56 8.56 -4.56
C ASN A 4 13.75 7.27 -4.39
N LEU A 5 13.95 6.29 -5.29
CA LEU A 5 13.35 4.97 -5.16
C LEU A 5 13.80 4.28 -3.86
N ARG A 6 15.11 4.30 -3.57
CA ARG A 6 15.65 3.73 -2.34
C ARG A 6 15.03 4.33 -1.09
N GLN A 7 14.82 5.65 -1.05
CA GLN A 7 14.17 6.33 0.07
C GLN A 7 12.71 5.89 0.25
N LEU A 8 11.98 5.65 -0.84
CA LEU A 8 10.62 5.13 -0.78
C LEU A 8 10.57 3.70 -0.26
N LEU A 9 11.44 2.84 -0.78
CA LEU A 9 11.49 1.42 -0.42
C LEU A 9 11.94 1.17 1.02
N LEU A 10 12.85 2.00 1.54
CA LEU A 10 13.43 1.89 2.88
C LEU A 10 12.73 2.81 3.91
N GLN A 11 11.53 3.30 3.64
CA GLN A 11 10.73 3.95 4.67
C GLN A 11 10.49 2.98 5.83
N SER A 12 10.49 3.51 7.05
CA SER A 12 10.25 2.68 8.23
C SER A 12 8.87 2.04 8.17
N PRO A 13 8.78 0.70 8.24
CA PRO A 13 7.50 0.02 8.23
C PRO A 13 6.72 0.33 9.51
N GLY A 14 5.42 0.54 9.36
CA GLY A 14 4.50 0.72 10.49
C GLY A 14 4.18 -0.56 11.26
N GLY A 15 4.54 -1.70 10.69
CA GLY A 15 4.34 -3.02 11.31
C GLY A 15 2.90 -3.51 11.31
N GLY A 16 2.64 -4.52 12.11
CA GLY A 16 1.38 -5.28 12.14
C GLY A 16 0.23 -4.57 12.85
N ARG A 17 -0.03 -3.31 12.54
CA ARG A 17 -1.15 -2.52 13.07
C ARG A 17 -2.39 -2.65 12.19
N VAL A 18 -3.57 -2.44 12.76
CA VAL A 18 -4.81 -2.30 11.99
C VAL A 18 -4.84 -0.91 11.36
N VAL A 19 -4.94 -0.87 10.03
CA VAL A 19 -4.82 0.37 9.25
C VAL A 19 -6.08 0.62 8.44
N LEU A 20 -6.59 1.85 8.51
CA LEU A 20 -7.58 2.39 7.60
C LEU A 20 -6.87 3.17 6.50
N GLY A 21 -6.84 2.65 5.29
CA GLY A 21 -6.33 3.34 4.10
C GLY A 21 -7.40 4.18 3.44
N LEU A 22 -7.06 5.40 3.10
CA LEU A 22 -7.92 6.35 2.38
C LEU A 22 -7.30 6.71 1.03
N ASP A 23 -8.05 6.52 -0.04
CA ASP A 23 -7.72 6.96 -1.40
C ASP A 23 -8.62 8.14 -1.77
N PRO A 24 -8.16 9.40 -1.63
CA PRO A 24 -8.96 10.60 -1.79
C PRO A 24 -9.36 10.87 -3.24
N ALA A 25 -10.58 11.36 -3.46
CA ALA A 25 -11.01 11.90 -4.74
C ALA A 25 -12.19 12.87 -4.58
N PHE A 26 -12.20 13.98 -5.35
CA PHE A 26 -13.25 15.00 -5.25
C PHE A 26 -14.60 14.51 -5.75
N ARG A 27 -14.68 13.92 -6.93
CA ARG A 27 -15.97 13.59 -7.59
C ARG A 27 -16.56 12.26 -7.19
N THR A 28 -15.72 11.26 -7.04
CA THR A 28 -16.14 9.87 -6.79
C THR A 28 -16.15 9.50 -5.31
N GLY A 29 -15.77 10.44 -4.44
CA GLY A 29 -15.61 10.23 -3.00
C GLY A 29 -14.30 9.55 -2.64
N THR A 30 -13.97 9.58 -1.37
CA THR A 30 -12.80 8.93 -0.79
C THR A 30 -13.09 7.45 -0.58
N LYS A 31 -12.35 6.58 -1.27
CA LYS A 31 -12.42 5.14 -1.06
C LYS A 31 -11.64 4.81 0.19
N TRP A 32 -12.15 3.86 0.93
CA TRP A 32 -11.48 3.41 2.14
C TRP A 32 -11.43 1.87 2.24
N ALA A 33 -10.40 1.37 2.90
CA ALA A 33 -10.24 -0.03 3.22
C ALA A 33 -9.61 -0.18 4.60
N VAL A 34 -10.13 -1.07 5.42
CA VAL A 34 -9.50 -1.48 6.68
C VAL A 34 -8.78 -2.80 6.46
N ILE A 35 -7.52 -2.84 6.83
CA ILE A 35 -6.70 -4.06 6.81
C ILE A 35 -6.27 -4.43 8.24
N ASP A 36 -6.18 -5.73 8.50
CA ASP A 36 -5.64 -6.23 9.78
C ASP A 36 -4.10 -6.13 9.83
N GLY A 37 -3.50 -6.51 10.96
CA GLY A 37 -2.05 -6.46 11.17
C GLY A 37 -1.23 -7.37 10.24
N THR A 38 -1.87 -8.24 9.47
CA THR A 38 -1.24 -9.10 8.44
C THR A 38 -1.40 -8.56 7.02
N GLY A 39 -2.08 -7.42 6.85
CA GLY A 39 -2.38 -6.82 5.54
C GLY A 39 -3.59 -7.42 4.84
N ARG A 40 -4.39 -8.26 5.54
CA ARG A 40 -5.62 -8.83 5.01
C ARG A 40 -6.75 -7.80 5.07
N LEU A 41 -7.51 -7.69 3.99
CA LEU A 41 -8.70 -6.83 3.94
C LEU A 41 -9.78 -7.34 4.90
N LEU A 42 -10.30 -6.44 5.74
CA LEU A 42 -11.46 -6.68 6.61
C LEU A 42 -12.75 -6.13 6.00
N VAL A 43 -12.77 -4.84 5.72
CA VAL A 43 -13.93 -4.13 5.15
C VAL A 43 -13.47 -2.99 4.24
N HIS A 44 -14.35 -2.56 3.36
CA HIS A 44 -14.08 -1.45 2.43
C HIS A 44 -15.37 -0.69 2.08
N GLY A 45 -15.21 0.53 1.57
CA GLY A 45 -16.34 1.34 1.12
C GLY A 45 -15.93 2.70 0.56
N VAL A 46 -16.87 3.63 0.58
CA VAL A 46 -16.69 5.01 0.09
C VAL A 46 -17.32 5.97 1.06
N ILE A 47 -16.68 7.10 1.31
CA ILE A 47 -17.22 8.26 2.04
C ILE A 47 -17.07 9.53 1.20
N HIS A 48 -17.84 10.54 1.53
CA HIS A 48 -17.79 11.84 0.88
C HIS A 48 -17.51 12.95 1.92
N PRO A 49 -16.27 13.05 2.44
CA PRO A 49 -15.96 13.99 3.53
C PRO A 49 -15.77 15.42 3.08
N ILE A 50 -15.64 15.67 1.76
CA ILE A 50 -15.27 16.97 1.20
C ILE A 50 -16.18 17.35 0.01
N PRO A 51 -16.27 18.67 -0.34
CA PRO A 51 -16.99 19.11 -1.55
C PRO A 51 -16.45 18.42 -2.83
N PRO A 52 -17.28 18.34 -3.92
CA PRO A 52 -18.61 18.98 -4.08
C PRO A 52 -19.78 18.19 -3.49
N LYS A 53 -19.61 16.98 -3.03
CA LYS A 53 -20.65 16.10 -2.49
C LYS A 53 -20.47 15.85 -0.99
N ALA A 54 -20.05 16.86 -0.25
CA ALA A 54 -19.74 16.70 1.16
C ALA A 54 -20.94 16.15 1.96
N LYS A 55 -20.68 15.07 2.68
CA LYS A 55 -21.56 14.43 3.66
C LYS A 55 -20.73 14.16 4.92
N GLU A 56 -20.32 15.25 5.57
CA GLU A 56 -19.34 15.22 6.66
C GLU A 56 -19.81 14.36 7.83
N ASP A 57 -21.06 14.54 8.27
CA ASP A 57 -21.59 13.80 9.43
C ASP A 57 -21.68 12.29 9.15
N GLU A 58 -22.11 11.89 7.93
CA GLU A 58 -22.13 10.50 7.51
C GLU A 58 -20.71 9.91 7.45
N ALA A 59 -19.75 10.70 6.96
CA ALA A 59 -18.35 10.31 6.92
C ALA A 59 -17.76 10.14 8.33
N LYS A 60 -18.02 11.09 9.24
CA LYS A 60 -17.58 11.05 10.65
C LYS A 60 -18.16 9.83 11.37
N GLN A 61 -19.45 9.53 11.19
CA GLN A 61 -20.09 8.35 11.77
C GLN A 61 -19.49 7.04 11.23
N THR A 62 -19.28 6.97 9.91
CA THR A 62 -18.66 5.80 9.27
C THR A 62 -17.25 5.56 9.82
N LEU A 63 -16.42 6.60 9.85
CA LEU A 63 -15.03 6.48 10.34
C LEU A 63 -14.99 6.10 11.82
N ARG A 64 -15.87 6.66 12.66
CA ARG A 64 -15.98 6.29 14.08
C ARG A 64 -16.31 4.80 14.23
N LYS A 65 -17.33 4.33 13.51
CA LYS A 65 -17.73 2.93 13.53
C LYS A 65 -16.58 2.01 13.10
N LEU A 66 -15.84 2.35 12.04
CA LEU A 66 -14.70 1.56 11.59
C LEU A 66 -13.59 1.48 12.65
N ILE A 67 -13.31 2.58 13.36
CA ILE A 67 -12.32 2.61 14.42
C ILE A 67 -12.74 1.72 15.59
N GLU A 68 -13.99 1.83 16.01
CA GLU A 68 -14.53 1.06 17.15
C GLU A 68 -14.69 -0.43 16.84
N ASP A 69 -15.27 -0.77 15.67
CA ASP A 69 -15.58 -2.17 15.31
C ASP A 69 -14.32 -2.98 14.96
N HIS A 70 -13.29 -2.35 14.42
CA HIS A 70 -12.11 -3.05 13.93
C HIS A 70 -10.81 -2.70 14.68
N GLY A 71 -10.88 -1.82 15.67
CA GLY A 71 -9.69 -1.43 16.44
C GLY A 71 -8.64 -0.71 15.57
N VAL A 72 -9.08 0.18 14.67
CA VAL A 72 -8.15 0.92 13.81
C VAL A 72 -7.22 1.79 14.65
N GLU A 73 -5.93 1.58 14.47
CA GLU A 73 -4.86 2.31 15.17
C GLU A 73 -4.30 3.47 14.32
N ILE A 74 -4.36 3.32 12.99
CA ILE A 74 -3.74 4.24 12.03
C ILE A 74 -4.72 4.58 10.91
N VAL A 75 -4.81 5.88 10.57
CA VAL A 75 -5.45 6.35 9.33
C VAL A 75 -4.38 6.80 8.36
N ALA A 76 -4.20 6.06 7.28
CA ALA A 76 -3.24 6.33 6.20
C ALA A 76 -3.94 6.99 5.01
N VAL A 77 -3.60 8.23 4.68
CA VAL A 77 -4.19 9.00 3.58
C VAL A 77 -3.22 9.04 2.40
N GLY A 78 -3.64 8.61 1.23
CA GLY A 78 -2.84 8.74 0.00
C GLY A 78 -2.53 10.22 -0.33
N ASN A 79 -1.37 10.49 -0.93
CA ASN A 79 -0.90 11.85 -1.21
C ASN A 79 -1.27 12.40 -2.60
N GLY A 80 -2.26 11.83 -3.27
CA GLY A 80 -2.72 12.28 -4.58
C GLY A 80 -3.76 13.38 -4.54
N THR A 81 -4.65 13.35 -5.51
CA THR A 81 -5.72 14.36 -5.67
C THR A 81 -6.62 14.38 -4.43
N ALA A 82 -6.99 15.59 -3.96
CA ALA A 82 -7.82 15.83 -2.76
C ALA A 82 -7.20 15.33 -1.43
N SER A 83 -5.94 14.93 -1.42
CA SER A 83 -5.25 14.43 -0.23
C SER A 83 -5.22 15.47 0.91
N ARG A 84 -4.92 16.72 0.56
CA ARG A 84 -4.80 17.81 1.53
C ARG A 84 -6.10 18.06 2.29
N GLU A 85 -7.20 18.09 1.55
CA GLU A 85 -8.55 18.34 2.09
C GLU A 85 -9.00 17.16 2.97
N VAL A 86 -8.83 15.93 2.47
CA VAL A 86 -9.21 14.72 3.24
C VAL A 86 -8.35 14.57 4.49
N HIS A 87 -7.04 14.79 4.39
CA HIS A 87 -6.14 14.72 5.55
C HIS A 87 -6.49 15.80 6.59
N GLN A 88 -6.83 17.02 6.15
CA GLN A 88 -7.29 18.09 7.03
C GLN A 88 -8.61 17.74 7.73
N PHE A 89 -9.58 17.16 6.99
CA PHE A 89 -10.83 16.66 7.54
C PHE A 89 -10.57 15.59 8.61
N VAL A 90 -9.78 14.56 8.32
CA VAL A 90 -9.46 13.49 9.27
C VAL A 90 -8.80 14.06 10.54
N ARG A 91 -7.79 14.91 10.36
CA ARG A 91 -7.07 15.55 11.50
C ARG A 91 -8.00 16.33 12.42
N ASN A 92 -8.85 17.17 11.85
CA ASN A 92 -9.75 18.01 12.62
C ASN A 92 -10.79 17.14 13.35
N TRP A 93 -11.37 16.16 12.64
CA TRP A 93 -12.36 15.27 13.21
C TRP A 93 -11.79 14.40 14.35
N LEU A 94 -10.61 13.80 14.17
CA LEU A 94 -9.98 12.97 15.23
C LEU A 94 -9.73 13.81 16.49
N LYS A 95 -9.33 15.08 16.32
CA LYS A 95 -9.16 16.03 17.44
C LYS A 95 -10.49 16.38 18.12
N GLU A 96 -11.53 16.70 17.36
CA GLU A 96 -12.87 17.00 17.87
C GLU A 96 -13.50 15.80 18.60
N ALA A 97 -13.24 14.60 18.10
CA ALA A 97 -13.77 13.36 18.66
C ALA A 97 -12.94 12.79 19.82
N GLU A 98 -11.82 13.44 20.17
CA GLU A 98 -10.87 13.00 21.20
C GLU A 98 -10.39 11.54 21.01
N LEU A 99 -10.24 11.12 19.75
CA LEU A 99 -9.79 9.77 19.41
C LEU A 99 -8.25 9.71 19.33
N ALA A 100 -7.65 8.79 20.09
CA ALA A 100 -6.20 8.54 20.11
C ALA A 100 -5.73 7.68 18.92
N VAL A 101 -6.22 7.98 17.71
CA VAL A 101 -5.82 7.30 16.46
C VAL A 101 -4.80 8.15 15.73
N GLN A 102 -3.68 7.55 15.34
CA GLN A 102 -2.66 8.24 14.58
C GLN A 102 -3.12 8.42 13.12
N HIS A 103 -2.73 9.52 12.50
CA HIS A 103 -3.01 9.76 11.08
C HIS A 103 -1.76 10.28 10.37
N LEU A 104 -1.58 9.89 9.13
CA LEU A 104 -0.43 10.28 8.32
C LEU A 104 -0.75 10.24 6.83
N VAL A 105 0.13 10.86 6.05
CA VAL A 105 0.05 10.82 4.58
C VAL A 105 1.04 9.78 4.06
N VAL A 106 0.57 8.92 3.15
CA VAL A 106 1.34 7.84 2.52
C VAL A 106 1.56 8.17 1.04
N ASN A 107 2.75 7.89 0.54
CA ASN A 107 3.04 8.03 -0.88
C ASN A 107 2.24 6.99 -1.70
N GLU A 108 1.33 7.47 -2.56
CA GLU A 108 0.48 6.61 -3.39
C GLU A 108 1.02 6.41 -4.81
N SER A 109 2.23 6.89 -5.15
CA SER A 109 2.82 6.74 -6.49
C SER A 109 2.73 5.30 -6.98
N GLY A 110 2.14 5.10 -8.16
CA GLY A 110 1.92 3.77 -8.74
C GLY A 110 0.80 2.94 -8.11
N ALA A 111 0.04 3.44 -7.12
CA ALA A 111 -1.08 2.68 -6.54
C ALA A 111 -2.17 2.36 -7.57
N SER A 112 -2.44 3.27 -8.50
CA SER A 112 -3.34 3.06 -9.64
C SER A 112 -2.82 1.99 -10.60
N VAL A 113 -1.50 1.93 -10.82
CA VAL A 113 -0.86 0.90 -11.65
C VAL A 113 -1.01 -0.48 -10.99
N TYR A 114 -0.72 -0.58 -9.69
CA TYR A 114 -0.96 -1.81 -8.94
C TYR A 114 -2.43 -2.24 -9.03
N SER A 115 -3.37 -1.33 -8.74
CA SER A 115 -4.80 -1.66 -8.70
C SER A 115 -5.34 -2.21 -10.04
N ALA A 116 -4.76 -1.77 -11.16
CA ALA A 116 -5.08 -2.24 -12.52
C ALA A 116 -4.35 -3.53 -12.92
N SER A 117 -3.33 -3.95 -12.16
CA SER A 117 -2.48 -5.10 -12.50
C SER A 117 -3.22 -6.43 -12.41
N GLU A 118 -2.68 -7.44 -13.10
CA GLU A 118 -3.16 -8.82 -12.99
C GLU A 118 -2.98 -9.37 -11.57
N LEU A 119 -1.89 -8.98 -10.90
CA LEU A 119 -1.62 -9.37 -9.51
C LEU A 119 -2.75 -8.89 -8.59
N ALA A 120 -3.12 -7.61 -8.67
CA ALA A 120 -4.19 -7.05 -7.84
C ALA A 120 -5.56 -7.67 -8.15
N ARG A 121 -5.80 -8.05 -9.41
CA ARG A 121 -7.01 -8.80 -9.80
C ARG A 121 -7.05 -10.20 -9.20
N LYS A 122 -5.91 -10.87 -9.09
CA LYS A 122 -5.81 -12.18 -8.45
C LYS A 122 -5.95 -12.09 -6.93
N GLU A 123 -5.34 -11.05 -6.30
CA GLU A 123 -5.47 -10.82 -4.87
C GLU A 123 -6.91 -10.45 -4.45
N PHE A 124 -7.61 -9.69 -5.30
CA PHE A 124 -8.94 -9.14 -5.02
C PHE A 124 -9.85 -9.22 -6.26
N PRO A 125 -10.31 -10.40 -6.66
CA PRO A 125 -11.09 -10.59 -7.89
C PRO A 125 -12.42 -9.83 -7.86
N ASP A 126 -13.06 -9.71 -6.71
CA ASP A 126 -14.39 -9.13 -6.53
C ASP A 126 -14.36 -7.61 -6.27
N LEU A 127 -13.19 -6.99 -6.21
CA LEU A 127 -13.03 -5.56 -5.96
C LEU A 127 -12.77 -4.77 -7.24
N ASP A 128 -13.32 -3.57 -7.32
CA ASP A 128 -12.96 -2.61 -8.34
C ASP A 128 -11.57 -1.99 -8.11
N LEU A 129 -11.05 -1.33 -9.16
CA LEU A 129 -9.74 -0.71 -9.16
C LEU A 129 -9.54 0.27 -7.99
N THR A 130 -10.56 1.06 -7.67
CA THR A 130 -10.43 2.15 -6.71
C THR A 130 -10.33 1.64 -5.27
N ARG A 131 -11.01 0.53 -4.96
CA ARG A 131 -10.92 -0.13 -3.64
C ARG A 131 -9.58 -0.82 -3.44
N ARG A 132 -9.04 -1.44 -4.49
CA ARG A 132 -7.67 -2.03 -4.46
C ARG A 132 -6.60 -0.98 -4.19
N SER A 133 -6.78 0.26 -4.69
CA SER A 133 -5.87 1.38 -4.40
C SER A 133 -5.86 1.73 -2.91
N ALA A 134 -7.01 1.83 -2.25
CA ALA A 134 -7.09 2.10 -0.82
C ALA A 134 -6.42 1.01 0.04
N ILE A 135 -6.54 -0.26 -0.36
CA ILE A 135 -5.82 -1.38 0.29
C ILE A 135 -4.31 -1.21 0.14
N SER A 136 -3.84 -0.87 -1.07
CA SER A 136 -2.42 -0.63 -1.33
C SER A 136 -1.87 0.50 -0.48
N ILE A 137 -2.59 1.61 -0.33
CA ILE A 137 -2.21 2.73 0.53
C ILE A 137 -2.05 2.27 1.99
N ALA A 138 -2.98 1.48 2.52
CA ALA A 138 -2.89 0.95 3.87
C ALA A 138 -1.68 0.01 4.05
N ARG A 139 -1.45 -0.90 3.10
CA ARG A 139 -0.32 -1.84 3.13
C ARG A 139 1.04 -1.14 3.00
N ARG A 140 1.13 -0.02 2.26
CA ARG A 140 2.36 0.79 2.17
C ARG A 140 2.78 1.37 3.51
N TYR A 141 1.84 1.65 4.39
CA TYR A 141 2.18 2.02 5.76
C TYR A 141 2.76 0.84 6.54
N GLN A 142 2.17 -0.35 6.42
CA GLN A 142 2.63 -1.53 7.15
C GLN A 142 4.00 -2.01 6.69
N ASP A 143 4.21 -2.13 5.37
CA ASP A 143 5.44 -2.58 4.74
C ASP A 143 5.62 -1.94 3.36
N PRO A 144 6.29 -0.78 3.28
CA PRO A 144 6.52 -0.08 2.03
C PRO A 144 7.25 -0.94 0.99
N LEU A 145 8.29 -1.66 1.40
CA LEU A 145 9.10 -2.47 0.50
C LEU A 145 8.25 -3.58 -0.13
N ALA A 146 7.54 -4.37 0.67
CA ALA A 146 6.71 -5.46 0.20
C ALA A 146 5.60 -5.00 -0.77
N GLU A 147 5.07 -3.80 -0.59
CA GLU A 147 4.01 -3.29 -1.44
C GLU A 147 4.54 -2.62 -2.71
N PHE A 148 5.61 -1.82 -2.64
CA PHE A 148 6.18 -1.17 -3.81
C PHE A 148 6.80 -2.15 -4.82
N VAL A 149 7.34 -3.28 -4.40
CA VAL A 149 7.91 -4.30 -5.31
C VAL A 149 6.87 -5.00 -6.20
N LYS A 150 5.59 -4.84 -5.90
CA LYS A 150 4.48 -5.34 -6.73
C LYS A 150 4.29 -4.55 -8.03
N ILE A 151 4.94 -3.40 -8.14
CA ILE A 151 4.83 -2.45 -9.25
C ILE A 151 6.16 -2.41 -10.01
N ASP A 152 6.10 -2.28 -11.34
CA ASP A 152 7.31 -1.97 -12.11
C ASP A 152 7.92 -0.67 -11.57
N PRO A 153 9.20 -0.66 -11.16
CA PRO A 153 9.84 0.52 -10.59
C PRO A 153 9.76 1.77 -11.49
N LYS A 154 9.68 1.61 -12.81
CA LYS A 154 9.46 2.71 -13.75
C LYS A 154 8.08 3.35 -13.64
N SER A 155 7.10 2.62 -13.13
CA SER A 155 5.74 3.13 -12.89
C SER A 155 5.61 3.87 -11.56
N ILE A 156 6.65 3.86 -10.74
CA ILE A 156 6.75 4.68 -9.54
C ILE A 156 7.34 6.02 -9.94
N GLY A 157 6.68 7.11 -9.61
CA GLY A 157 7.14 8.47 -9.90
C GLY A 157 8.36 8.83 -9.03
N VAL A 158 9.56 8.54 -9.51
CA VAL A 158 10.81 8.74 -8.76
C VAL A 158 11.60 9.99 -9.19
N GLY A 159 11.07 10.77 -10.14
CA GLY A 159 11.67 12.04 -10.56
C GLY A 159 10.94 12.69 -11.72
N GLN A 160 10.89 14.03 -11.72
CA GLN A 160 10.16 14.83 -12.71
C GLN A 160 10.60 14.55 -14.16
N TYR A 161 11.91 14.35 -14.37
CA TYR A 161 12.50 14.13 -15.70
C TYR A 161 12.78 12.66 -16.00
N GLN A 162 12.05 11.75 -15.37
CA GLN A 162 12.21 10.30 -15.53
C GLN A 162 12.04 9.86 -17.00
N HIS A 163 11.20 10.53 -17.76
CA HIS A 163 10.92 10.21 -19.15
C HIS A 163 11.98 10.75 -20.15
N ASP A 164 12.83 11.70 -19.72
CA ASP A 164 13.81 12.38 -20.57
C ASP A 164 15.16 11.66 -20.61
N VAL A 165 15.34 10.61 -19.83
CA VAL A 165 16.58 9.83 -19.77
C VAL A 165 16.46 8.51 -20.54
N ASN A 166 17.61 7.87 -20.82
CA ASN A 166 17.63 6.56 -21.47
C ASN A 166 16.85 5.52 -20.65
N GLN A 167 15.73 5.05 -21.20
CA GLN A 167 14.78 4.18 -20.49
C GLN A 167 15.34 2.81 -20.16
N THR A 168 16.25 2.27 -20.95
CA THR A 168 16.91 0.97 -20.67
C THR A 168 17.83 1.10 -19.48
N ARG A 169 18.67 2.13 -19.44
CA ARG A 169 19.58 2.40 -18.32
C ARG A 169 18.80 2.74 -17.04
N LEU A 170 17.72 3.51 -17.17
CA LEU A 170 16.84 3.82 -16.04
C LEU A 170 16.29 2.53 -15.43
N LYS A 171 15.68 1.66 -16.26
CA LYS A 171 15.13 0.38 -15.80
C LYS A 171 16.17 -0.45 -15.07
N GLN A 172 17.36 -0.65 -15.67
CA GLN A 172 18.44 -1.41 -15.04
C GLN A 172 18.87 -0.82 -13.68
N SER A 173 18.96 0.51 -13.60
CA SER A 173 19.34 1.19 -12.36
C SER A 173 18.26 1.01 -11.27
N LEU A 174 16.99 1.15 -11.64
CA LEU A 174 15.87 0.98 -10.69
C LEU A 174 15.73 -0.48 -10.23
N ASP A 175 15.83 -1.46 -11.15
CA ASP A 175 15.78 -2.88 -10.80
C ASP A 175 16.90 -3.28 -9.82
N ARG A 176 18.14 -2.83 -10.07
CA ARG A 176 19.27 -3.03 -9.14
C ARG A 176 19.04 -2.37 -7.79
N THR A 177 18.37 -1.22 -7.76
CA THR A 177 18.04 -0.54 -6.51
C THR A 177 17.05 -1.35 -5.69
N VAL A 178 15.99 -1.90 -6.32
CA VAL A 178 15.02 -2.77 -5.66
C VAL A 178 15.72 -4.02 -5.11
N GLU A 179 16.50 -4.70 -5.95
CA GLU A 179 17.27 -5.90 -5.54
C GLU A 179 18.18 -5.61 -4.33
N SER A 180 18.93 -4.50 -4.39
CA SER A 180 19.78 -4.07 -3.28
C SER A 180 18.98 -3.82 -2.00
N CYS A 181 17.81 -3.16 -2.08
CA CYS A 181 16.98 -2.89 -0.91
C CYS A 181 16.41 -4.19 -0.32
N VAL A 182 15.89 -5.08 -1.16
CA VAL A 182 15.31 -6.35 -0.71
C VAL A 182 16.37 -7.22 -0.02
N ASN A 183 17.57 -7.35 -0.61
CA ASN A 183 18.64 -8.16 -0.02
C ASN A 183 19.26 -7.50 1.23
N PHE A 184 19.21 -6.17 1.33
CA PHE A 184 19.65 -5.44 2.53
C PHE A 184 18.69 -5.65 3.71
N VAL A 185 17.38 -5.56 3.48
CA VAL A 185 16.35 -5.75 4.52
C VAL A 185 16.17 -7.22 4.87
N GLY A 186 16.29 -8.10 3.88
CA GLY A 186 15.93 -9.51 3.98
C GLY A 186 14.43 -9.75 3.84
N VAL A 187 14.04 -11.00 3.71
CA VAL A 187 12.64 -11.41 3.55
C VAL A 187 12.30 -12.61 4.42
N ASP A 188 11.10 -12.58 4.98
CA ASP A 188 10.51 -13.73 5.64
C ASP A 188 9.78 -14.59 4.61
N LEU A 189 10.26 -15.82 4.38
CA LEU A 189 9.68 -16.76 3.41
C LEU A 189 8.21 -17.08 3.70
N ASN A 190 7.83 -17.04 4.95
CA ASN A 190 6.47 -17.35 5.38
C ASN A 190 5.46 -16.22 5.12
N ARG A 191 5.98 -15.01 4.85
CA ARG A 191 5.14 -13.81 4.66
C ARG A 191 5.33 -13.16 3.30
N ALA A 192 6.49 -13.35 2.68
CA ALA A 192 6.85 -12.69 1.44
C ALA A 192 5.94 -13.08 0.27
N SER A 193 5.54 -12.09 -0.52
CA SER A 193 4.83 -12.30 -1.79
C SER A 193 5.76 -12.81 -2.88
N GLY A 194 5.21 -13.46 -3.92
CA GLY A 194 6.00 -13.87 -5.08
C GLY A 194 6.81 -12.74 -5.71
N PRO A 195 6.22 -11.53 -5.95
CA PRO A 195 6.95 -10.35 -6.39
C PRO A 195 8.14 -9.97 -5.51
N LEU A 196 8.02 -10.04 -4.18
CA LEU A 196 9.11 -9.74 -3.27
C LEU A 196 10.23 -10.79 -3.35
N LEU A 197 9.86 -12.07 -3.35
CA LEU A 197 10.80 -13.19 -3.43
C LEU A 197 11.68 -13.15 -4.69
N ARG A 198 11.15 -12.67 -5.82
CA ARG A 198 11.88 -12.56 -7.09
C ARG A 198 13.12 -11.64 -7.02
N TYR A 199 13.19 -10.74 -6.07
CA TYR A 199 14.32 -9.85 -5.87
C TYR A 199 15.37 -10.41 -4.88
N VAL A 200 15.09 -11.56 -4.26
CA VAL A 200 16.08 -12.23 -3.40
C VAL A 200 17.11 -12.93 -4.28
N SER A 201 18.39 -12.67 -4.01
CA SER A 201 19.49 -13.28 -4.77
C SER A 201 19.39 -14.81 -4.77
N GLY A 202 19.44 -15.39 -5.96
CA GLY A 202 19.33 -16.84 -6.15
C GLY A 202 17.90 -17.38 -6.27
N ILE A 203 16.86 -16.55 -6.07
CA ILE A 203 15.47 -16.97 -6.29
C ILE A 203 15.00 -16.56 -7.68
N THR A 204 14.75 -17.56 -8.53
CA THR A 204 14.13 -17.33 -9.84
C THR A 204 12.63 -17.09 -9.72
N PRO A 205 11.96 -16.49 -10.73
CA PRO A 205 10.50 -16.33 -10.73
C PRO A 205 9.74 -17.64 -10.50
N THR A 206 10.22 -18.73 -11.11
CA THR A 206 9.63 -20.08 -10.94
C THR A 206 9.78 -20.59 -9.51
N LEU A 207 10.96 -20.38 -8.90
CA LEU A 207 11.20 -20.78 -7.52
C LEU A 207 10.35 -19.95 -6.55
N ALA A 208 10.24 -18.64 -6.76
CA ALA A 208 9.38 -17.77 -5.96
C ALA A 208 7.91 -18.25 -5.97
N GLN A 209 7.41 -18.60 -7.14
CA GLN A 209 6.06 -19.14 -7.29
C GLN A 209 5.89 -20.45 -6.52
N ARG A 210 6.82 -21.39 -6.66
CA ARG A 210 6.78 -22.68 -5.94
C ARG A 210 6.86 -22.53 -4.43
N ILE A 211 7.63 -21.55 -3.92
CA ILE A 211 7.70 -21.24 -2.47
C ILE A 211 6.32 -20.81 -1.97
N VAL A 212 5.65 -19.92 -2.70
CA VAL A 212 4.31 -19.44 -2.31
C VAL A 212 3.30 -20.59 -2.36
N GLU A 213 3.26 -21.36 -3.46
CA GLU A 213 2.35 -22.49 -3.62
C GLU A 213 2.56 -23.56 -2.54
N HIS A 214 3.81 -23.89 -2.22
CA HIS A 214 4.13 -24.86 -1.16
C HIS A 214 3.64 -24.36 0.20
N ARG A 215 3.94 -23.11 0.56
CA ARG A 215 3.48 -22.51 1.80
C ARG A 215 1.96 -22.50 1.94
N ASP A 216 1.26 -22.16 0.84
CA ASP A 216 -0.19 -22.06 0.83
C ASP A 216 -0.85 -23.45 0.93
N ALA A 217 -0.19 -24.52 0.43
CA ALA A 217 -0.69 -25.88 0.45
C ALA A 217 -0.27 -26.66 1.70
N GLN A 218 0.95 -26.47 2.21
CA GLN A 218 1.54 -27.26 3.29
C GLN A 218 1.71 -26.50 4.60
N GLY A 219 1.42 -25.20 4.60
CA GLY A 219 1.65 -24.30 5.73
C GLY A 219 3.06 -23.70 5.77
N PRO A 220 3.36 -22.93 6.83
CA PRO A 220 4.61 -22.21 6.95
C PRO A 220 5.82 -23.13 7.07
N PHE A 221 6.95 -22.71 6.52
CA PHE A 221 8.23 -23.38 6.68
C PHE A 221 8.66 -23.32 8.16
N ALA A 222 8.92 -24.48 8.75
CA ALA A 222 9.32 -24.58 10.16
C ALA A 222 10.81 -24.28 10.39
N THR A 223 11.65 -24.53 9.37
CA THR A 223 13.11 -24.34 9.43
C THR A 223 13.63 -23.75 8.12
N ARG A 224 14.90 -23.36 8.13
CA ARG A 224 15.63 -22.93 6.90
C ARG A 224 16.26 -24.10 6.12
N GLN A 225 16.13 -25.30 6.62
CA GLN A 225 16.67 -26.54 6.02
C GLN A 225 15.61 -27.20 5.16
#